data_bbbff418930ec551be41bb10d3cca1f0
#
_entry.id   bbbff418930ec551be41bb10d3cca1f0
#
_cell.length_a   1.000
_cell.length_b   1.000
_cell.length_c   1.000
_cell.angle_alpha   90.00
_cell.angle_beta   90.00
_cell.angle_gamma   90.00
#
_symmetry.space_group_name_H-M   'P 1'
#
loop_
_entity.id
_entity.type
_entity.pdbx_description
1 polymer ?
#
loop_
_entity_poly.entity_id
_entity_poly.type
_entity_poly.pdbx_seq_one_letter_code
_entity_poly.pdbx_strand_id
1 'polypeptide(L)'
;MKITDIKTFLTGRYLLLRVYTDAGIVGNGEAGLWAHHRLVAGAIREFSNYFIGKDPRLIEHHHQVVTRQTHFMGAVISAALSAIDVALWDILGKSVSLPVYQLLGGKCRDRVRVFENVVGNTYEARAESAKRAVERGFRSLRMTPFFSGFEKEDSTKVISTAAEMVAVVREAVGDGVDLGVEIHRNLQPDEAITLAHELRPFKLKFFEDPLAP
;
A
#
# COMPACT_ATOMS: atom_id res chain seq x y z
N MET A 1 25.16 20.68 3.06
CA MET A 1 23.73 20.82 2.74
C MET A 1 22.95 20.65 4.03
N LYS A 2 21.96 21.50 4.25
CA LYS A 2 21.12 21.46 5.47
C LYS A 2 19.65 21.54 5.09
N ILE A 3 18.80 20.85 5.83
CA ILE A 3 17.34 20.96 5.73
C ILE A 3 16.93 22.35 6.23
N THR A 4 16.15 23.07 5.41
CA THR A 4 15.67 24.42 5.76
C THR A 4 14.19 24.44 6.12
N ASP A 5 13.39 23.52 5.57
CA ASP A 5 11.95 23.46 5.82
C ASP A 5 11.38 22.08 5.47
N ILE A 6 10.27 21.69 6.11
CA ILE A 6 9.50 20.49 5.80
C ILE A 6 8.02 20.86 5.70
N LYS A 7 7.42 20.64 4.54
CA LYS A 7 6.02 20.96 4.27
C LYS A 7 5.20 19.75 3.88
N THR A 8 3.98 19.70 4.38
CA THR A 8 2.99 18.67 4.03
C THR A 8 1.87 19.25 3.18
N PHE A 9 1.37 18.44 2.25
CA PHE A 9 0.29 18.82 1.33
C PHE A 9 -0.74 17.70 1.31
N LEU A 10 -1.93 17.98 1.84
CA LEU A 10 -3.05 17.06 1.78
C LEU A 10 -3.80 17.24 0.46
N THR A 11 -3.76 16.24 -0.40
CA THR A 11 -4.38 16.25 -1.73
C THR A 11 -5.33 15.06 -1.86
N GLY A 12 -6.62 15.30 -1.74
CA GLY A 12 -7.63 14.26 -1.70
C GLY A 12 -7.35 13.27 -0.56
N ARG A 13 -7.02 12.03 -0.91
CA ARG A 13 -6.68 10.96 0.04
C ARG A 13 -5.17 10.72 0.20
N TYR A 14 -4.32 11.63 -0.26
CA TYR A 14 -2.87 11.50 -0.20
C TYR A 14 -2.28 12.60 0.67
N LEU A 15 -1.29 12.26 1.47
CA LEU A 15 -0.47 13.21 2.21
C LEU A 15 0.94 13.21 1.61
N LEU A 16 1.22 14.25 0.83
CA LEU A 16 2.53 14.46 0.24
C LEU A 16 3.41 15.28 1.16
N LEU A 17 4.73 15.08 1.05
CA LEU A 17 5.75 15.76 1.82
C LEU A 17 6.80 16.36 0.90
N ARG A 18 7.31 17.54 1.25
CA ARG A 18 8.53 18.12 0.68
C ARG A 18 9.51 18.52 1.77
N VAL A 19 10.76 18.10 1.60
CA VAL A 19 11.90 18.50 2.42
C VAL A 19 12.75 19.45 1.59
N TYR A 20 12.93 20.68 2.04
CA TYR A 20 13.70 21.72 1.37
C TYR A 20 15.11 21.80 1.96
N THR A 21 16.09 22.15 1.12
CA THR A 21 17.48 22.33 1.55
C THR A 21 18.05 23.69 1.15
N ASP A 22 19.11 24.11 1.83
CA ASP A 22 19.89 25.32 1.52
C ASP A 22 20.64 25.23 0.18
N ALA A 23 20.78 24.04 -0.38
CA ALA A 23 21.36 23.80 -1.71
C ALA A 23 20.32 23.88 -2.86
N GLY A 24 19.06 24.24 -2.58
CA GLY A 24 17.99 24.30 -3.57
C GLY A 24 17.45 22.93 -4.00
N ILE A 25 17.98 21.84 -3.46
CA ILE A 25 17.48 20.49 -3.71
C ILE A 25 16.24 20.25 -2.83
N VAL A 26 15.17 19.73 -3.44
CA VAL A 26 13.92 19.41 -2.75
C VAL A 26 13.67 17.91 -2.86
N GLY A 27 13.49 17.24 -1.71
CA GLY A 27 13.07 15.87 -1.61
C GLY A 27 11.55 15.73 -1.51
N ASN A 28 10.99 14.73 -2.17
CA ASN A 28 9.58 14.41 -2.13
C ASN A 28 9.35 13.10 -1.40
N GLY A 29 8.30 13.04 -0.59
CA GLY A 29 7.84 11.84 0.09
C GLY A 29 6.32 11.78 0.12
N GLU A 30 5.79 10.63 0.49
CA GLU A 30 4.37 10.40 0.70
C GLU A 30 4.15 9.60 1.98
N ALA A 31 3.16 9.99 2.77
CA ALA A 31 2.77 9.27 3.97
C ALA A 31 1.49 8.48 3.72
N GLY A 32 1.59 7.16 3.79
CA GLY A 32 0.47 6.24 3.57
C GLY A 32 -0.16 5.74 4.86
N LEU A 33 -1.13 6.47 5.41
CA LEU A 33 -1.99 5.96 6.48
C LEU A 33 -3.41 6.47 6.24
N TRP A 34 -4.23 5.66 5.58
CA TRP A 34 -5.57 6.02 5.16
C TRP A 34 -6.44 6.45 6.34
N ALA A 35 -7.29 7.46 6.09
CA ALA A 35 -8.16 8.10 7.08
C ALA A 35 -7.43 8.90 8.20
N HIS A 36 -6.12 8.72 8.40
CA HIS A 36 -5.37 9.34 9.50
C HIS A 36 -4.30 10.36 9.07
N HIS A 37 -4.38 10.86 7.84
CA HIS A 37 -3.38 11.79 7.26
C HIS A 37 -3.13 13.03 8.12
N ARG A 38 -4.15 13.58 8.81
CA ARG A 38 -3.99 14.74 9.70
C ARG A 38 -3.16 14.41 10.94
N LEU A 39 -3.28 13.20 11.48
CA LEU A 39 -2.44 12.73 12.59
C LEU A 39 -0.99 12.58 12.13
N VAL A 40 -0.78 11.99 10.96
CA VAL A 40 0.55 11.84 10.36
C VAL A 40 1.19 13.20 10.06
N ALA A 41 0.43 14.15 9.52
CA ALA A 41 0.92 15.52 9.30
C ALA A 41 1.33 16.21 10.61
N GLY A 42 0.60 15.95 11.70
CA GLY A 42 0.96 16.38 13.05
C GLY A 42 2.29 15.80 13.52
N ALA A 43 2.49 14.51 13.35
CA ALA A 43 3.74 13.82 13.68
C ALA A 43 4.93 14.31 12.84
N ILE A 44 4.72 14.54 11.52
CA ILE A 44 5.77 15.13 10.65
C ILE A 44 6.16 16.51 11.16
N ARG A 45 5.22 17.35 11.58
CA ARG A 45 5.51 18.68 12.13
C ARG A 45 6.34 18.60 13.40
N GLU A 46 6.05 17.65 14.27
CA GLU A 46 6.84 17.41 15.49
C GLU A 46 8.27 16.98 15.14
N PHE A 47 8.43 16.04 14.23
CA PHE A 47 9.74 15.60 13.76
C PHE A 47 10.54 16.70 13.05
N SER A 48 9.87 17.65 12.41
CA SER A 48 10.54 18.77 11.73
C SER A 48 11.48 19.56 12.67
N ASN A 49 11.13 19.65 13.96
CA ASN A 49 11.97 20.30 14.96
C ASN A 49 13.35 19.64 15.10
N TYR A 50 13.42 18.33 14.92
CA TYR A 50 14.70 17.60 14.93
C TYR A 50 15.46 17.77 13.60
N PHE A 51 14.76 17.67 12.46
CA PHE A 51 15.40 17.59 11.14
C PHE A 51 15.92 18.93 10.62
N ILE A 52 15.26 20.05 10.93
CA ILE A 52 15.69 21.39 10.46
C ILE A 52 17.11 21.70 10.94
N GLY A 53 17.95 22.17 10.01
CA GLY A 53 19.36 22.45 10.23
C GLY A 53 20.30 21.24 10.14
N LYS A 54 19.77 20.02 10.00
CA LYS A 54 20.56 18.78 9.86
C LYS A 54 20.94 18.50 8.41
N ASP A 55 21.96 17.68 8.21
CA ASP A 55 22.36 17.21 6.88
C ASP A 55 21.41 16.08 6.43
N PRO A 56 20.63 16.26 5.37
CA PRO A 56 19.67 15.26 4.90
C PRO A 56 20.31 13.95 4.39
N ARG A 57 21.61 13.94 4.15
CA ARG A 57 22.33 12.76 3.63
C ARG A 57 22.65 11.73 4.71
N LEU A 58 22.53 12.08 5.99
CA LEU A 58 22.75 11.18 7.11
C LEU A 58 21.49 10.34 7.43
N ILE A 59 20.93 9.67 6.41
CA ILE A 59 19.62 9.02 6.44
C ILE A 59 19.53 8.02 7.58
N GLU A 60 20.44 7.05 7.62
CA GLU A 60 20.45 5.99 8.64
C GLU A 60 20.65 6.56 10.06
N HIS A 61 21.51 7.58 10.20
CA HIS A 61 21.70 8.27 11.49
C HIS A 61 20.38 8.88 11.97
N HIS A 62 19.66 9.58 11.10
CA HIS A 62 18.37 10.18 11.44
C HIS A 62 17.33 9.15 11.82
N HIS A 63 17.23 8.07 11.03
CA HIS A 63 16.34 6.96 11.32
C HIS A 63 16.58 6.40 12.73
N GLN A 64 17.84 6.10 13.05
CA GLN A 64 18.21 5.54 14.38
C GLN A 64 17.92 6.53 15.51
N VAL A 65 18.27 7.81 15.36
CA VAL A 65 18.04 8.81 16.41
C VAL A 65 16.54 8.95 16.70
N VAL A 66 15.73 9.15 15.67
CA VAL A 66 14.27 9.35 15.85
C VAL A 66 13.62 8.09 16.41
N THR A 67 13.98 6.90 15.91
CA THR A 67 13.43 5.64 16.39
C THR A 67 13.79 5.39 17.87
N ARG A 68 15.03 5.67 18.28
CA ARG A 68 15.46 5.46 19.68
C ARG A 68 14.86 6.48 20.64
N GLN A 69 14.61 7.71 20.19
CA GLN A 69 14.00 8.75 21.00
C GLN A 69 12.48 8.60 21.14
N THR A 70 11.86 7.79 20.28
CA THR A 70 10.40 7.58 20.28
C THR A 70 10.07 6.29 21.03
N HIS A 71 9.62 6.40 22.28
CA HIS A 71 9.34 5.24 23.15
C HIS A 71 8.13 4.42 22.68
N PHE A 72 7.16 5.04 22.07
CA PHE A 72 5.90 4.41 21.64
C PHE A 72 5.75 4.56 20.12
N MET A 73 6.29 3.59 19.39
CA MET A 73 6.11 3.49 17.95
C MET A 73 4.68 3.02 17.62
N GLY A 74 4.18 3.40 16.47
CA GLY A 74 2.89 2.97 15.97
C GLY A 74 2.70 3.46 14.55
N ALA A 75 1.58 3.12 13.92
CA ALA A 75 1.37 3.38 12.49
C ALA A 75 1.53 4.86 12.11
N VAL A 76 1.06 5.79 12.94
CA VAL A 76 1.18 7.24 12.68
C VAL A 76 2.65 7.69 12.68
N ILE A 77 3.40 7.28 13.69
CA ILE A 77 4.82 7.62 13.84
C ILE A 77 5.65 7.00 12.71
N SER A 78 5.42 5.71 12.44
CA SER A 78 6.13 5.00 11.37
C SER A 78 5.83 5.59 10.00
N ALA A 79 4.58 5.96 9.70
CA ALA A 79 4.21 6.60 8.44
C ALA A 79 4.86 8.00 8.27
N ALA A 80 4.92 8.78 9.35
CA ALA A 80 5.58 10.08 9.34
C ALA A 80 7.10 9.97 9.10
N LEU A 81 7.75 9.06 9.82
CA LEU A 81 9.18 8.81 9.66
C LEU A 81 9.50 8.27 8.26
N SER A 82 8.72 7.32 7.76
CA SER A 82 8.88 6.76 6.41
C SER A 82 8.76 7.83 5.32
N ALA A 83 7.79 8.75 5.44
CA ALA A 83 7.64 9.84 4.47
C ALA A 83 8.86 10.76 4.43
N ILE A 84 9.44 11.08 5.59
CA ILE A 84 10.67 11.88 5.67
C ILE A 84 11.84 11.08 5.08
N ASP A 85 12.00 9.82 5.45
CA ASP A 85 13.07 8.94 4.98
C ASP A 85 13.09 8.86 3.43
N VAL A 86 11.93 8.61 2.82
CA VAL A 86 11.79 8.63 1.34
C VAL A 86 12.25 9.96 0.75
N ALA A 87 11.89 11.09 1.37
CA ALA A 87 12.31 12.40 0.90
C ALA A 87 13.82 12.62 1.06
N LEU A 88 14.45 12.08 2.10
CA LEU A 88 15.91 12.15 2.28
C LEU A 88 16.64 11.31 1.23
N TRP A 89 16.14 10.12 0.89
CA TRP A 89 16.65 9.31 -0.22
C TRP A 89 16.52 10.02 -1.58
N ASP A 90 15.42 10.72 -1.82
CA ASP A 90 15.21 11.54 -3.01
C ASP A 90 16.22 12.70 -3.09
N ILE A 91 16.50 13.38 -1.97
CA ILE A 91 17.55 14.41 -1.87
C ILE A 91 18.92 13.81 -2.19
N LEU A 92 19.26 12.67 -1.57
CA LEU A 92 20.55 12.03 -1.81
C LEU A 92 20.72 11.69 -3.29
N GLY A 93 19.72 11.04 -3.90
CA GLY A 93 19.74 10.71 -5.34
C GLY A 93 19.94 11.92 -6.22
N LYS A 94 19.20 12.99 -5.98
CA LYS A 94 19.33 14.27 -6.70
C LYS A 94 20.70 14.92 -6.50
N SER A 95 21.25 14.87 -5.29
CA SER A 95 22.55 15.45 -4.97
C SER A 95 23.74 14.81 -5.69
N VAL A 96 23.61 13.52 -6.06
CA VAL A 96 24.61 12.75 -6.78
C VAL A 96 24.21 12.41 -8.22
N SER A 97 23.06 12.94 -8.67
CA SER A 97 22.51 12.71 -10.01
C SER A 97 22.27 11.22 -10.34
N LEU A 98 21.88 10.43 -9.35
CA LEU A 98 21.55 9.03 -9.49
C LEU A 98 20.11 8.75 -9.06
N PRO A 99 19.39 7.88 -9.77
CA PRO A 99 18.09 7.42 -9.29
C PRO A 99 18.24 6.54 -8.04
N VAL A 100 17.27 6.62 -7.13
CA VAL A 100 17.33 5.95 -5.82
C VAL A 100 17.58 4.44 -5.94
N TYR A 101 17.02 3.76 -6.96
CA TYR A 101 17.24 2.33 -7.13
C TYR A 101 18.72 1.96 -7.33
N GLN A 102 19.55 2.85 -7.93
CA GLN A 102 20.98 2.62 -8.06
C GLN A 102 21.71 2.75 -6.73
N LEU A 103 21.28 3.67 -5.87
CA LEU A 103 21.80 3.81 -4.51
C LEU A 103 21.47 2.59 -3.64
N LEU A 104 20.35 1.93 -3.91
CA LEU A 104 19.88 0.75 -3.21
C LEU A 104 20.43 -0.58 -3.76
N GLY A 105 21.42 -0.56 -4.64
CA GLY A 105 22.08 -1.78 -5.15
C GLY A 105 21.80 -2.11 -6.61
N GLY A 106 21.03 -1.29 -7.32
CA GLY A 106 20.83 -1.42 -8.75
C GLY A 106 19.52 -2.10 -9.15
N LYS A 107 19.39 -2.27 -10.45
CA LYS A 107 18.16 -2.71 -11.09
C LYS A 107 18.14 -4.23 -11.25
N CYS A 108 17.13 -4.88 -10.66
CA CYS A 108 16.95 -6.33 -10.78
C CYS A 108 16.10 -6.74 -11.99
N ARG A 109 15.28 -5.85 -12.54
CA ARG A 109 14.36 -6.11 -13.66
C ARG A 109 13.96 -4.82 -14.34
N ASP A 110 13.55 -4.93 -15.62
CA ASP A 110 13.10 -3.78 -16.42
C ASP A 110 11.59 -3.54 -16.30
N ARG A 111 10.84 -4.57 -15.96
CA ARG A 111 9.38 -4.53 -15.85
C ARG A 111 8.91 -5.26 -14.61
N VAL A 112 7.82 -4.76 -14.02
CA VAL A 112 7.10 -5.40 -12.91
C VAL A 112 5.73 -5.84 -13.42
N ARG A 113 5.36 -7.09 -13.11
CA ARG A 113 4.02 -7.58 -13.38
C ARG A 113 3.05 -6.90 -12.42
N VAL A 114 2.00 -6.30 -12.96
CA VAL A 114 0.94 -5.63 -12.19
C VAL A 114 -0.35 -6.41 -12.26
N PHE A 115 -1.25 -6.20 -11.31
CA PHE A 115 -2.61 -6.71 -11.33
C PHE A 115 -3.62 -5.60 -11.59
N GLU A 116 -4.79 -5.96 -12.12
CA GLU A 116 -5.95 -5.08 -12.23
C GLU A 116 -7.00 -5.49 -11.20
N ASN A 117 -7.69 -4.49 -10.64
CA ASN A 117 -8.78 -4.76 -9.71
C ASN A 117 -10.07 -5.11 -10.47
N VAL A 118 -10.68 -6.22 -10.08
CA VAL A 118 -12.01 -6.62 -10.55
C VAL A 118 -13.06 -5.91 -9.71
N VAL A 119 -13.93 -5.16 -10.36
CA VAL A 119 -14.98 -4.34 -9.72
C VAL A 119 -16.36 -4.68 -10.27
N GLY A 120 -17.40 -4.44 -9.47
CA GLY A 120 -18.79 -4.66 -9.84
C GLY A 120 -19.65 -4.97 -8.62
N ASN A 121 -20.95 -4.73 -8.72
CA ASN A 121 -21.92 -4.94 -7.64
C ASN A 121 -22.79 -6.19 -7.86
N THR A 122 -22.54 -6.95 -8.92
CA THR A 122 -23.17 -8.25 -9.21
C THR A 122 -22.12 -9.24 -9.68
N TYR A 123 -22.43 -10.51 -9.70
CA TYR A 123 -21.58 -11.57 -10.22
C TYR A 123 -21.21 -11.31 -11.70
N GLU A 124 -22.22 -10.97 -12.52
CA GLU A 124 -22.06 -10.71 -13.95
C GLU A 124 -21.15 -9.49 -14.19
N ALA A 125 -21.37 -8.41 -13.43
CA ALA A 125 -20.54 -7.20 -13.54
C ALA A 125 -19.07 -7.46 -13.20
N ARG A 126 -18.80 -8.33 -12.22
CA ARG A 126 -17.43 -8.74 -11.86
C ARG A 126 -16.81 -9.64 -12.92
N ALA A 127 -17.56 -10.62 -13.43
CA ALA A 127 -17.10 -11.47 -14.54
C ALA A 127 -16.74 -10.61 -15.76
N GLU A 128 -17.58 -9.66 -16.11
CA GLU A 128 -17.35 -8.76 -17.23
C GLU A 128 -16.17 -7.80 -16.99
N SER A 129 -16.02 -7.28 -15.76
CA SER A 129 -14.86 -6.48 -15.38
C SER A 129 -13.56 -7.28 -15.53
N ALA A 130 -13.56 -8.55 -15.12
CA ALA A 130 -12.41 -9.44 -15.23
C ALA A 130 -12.07 -9.75 -16.70
N LYS A 131 -13.06 -10.04 -17.54
CA LYS A 131 -12.86 -10.26 -18.99
C LYS A 131 -12.23 -9.03 -19.66
N ARG A 132 -12.78 -7.84 -19.42
CA ARG A 132 -12.22 -6.59 -19.97
C ARG A 132 -10.78 -6.35 -19.52
N ALA A 133 -10.43 -6.68 -18.28
CA ALA A 133 -9.04 -6.58 -17.82
C ALA A 133 -8.12 -7.52 -18.59
N VAL A 134 -8.55 -8.76 -18.85
CA VAL A 134 -7.79 -9.74 -19.65
C VAL A 134 -7.63 -9.28 -21.10
N GLU A 135 -8.68 -8.73 -21.71
CA GLU A 135 -8.66 -8.15 -23.06
C GLU A 135 -7.66 -6.99 -23.18
N ARG A 136 -7.54 -6.16 -22.12
CA ARG A 136 -6.53 -5.10 -22.02
C ARG A 136 -5.10 -5.62 -21.80
N GLY A 137 -4.91 -6.93 -21.67
CA GLY A 137 -3.60 -7.57 -21.56
C GLY A 137 -3.17 -7.90 -20.13
N PHE A 138 -3.97 -7.66 -19.10
CA PHE A 138 -3.65 -8.07 -17.74
C PHE A 138 -3.71 -9.59 -17.61
N ARG A 139 -2.74 -10.15 -16.88
CA ARG A 139 -2.65 -11.59 -16.60
C ARG A 139 -2.64 -11.88 -15.11
N SER A 140 -2.88 -10.85 -14.30
CA SER A 140 -3.05 -10.95 -12.85
C SER A 140 -4.19 -10.03 -12.44
N LEU A 141 -5.12 -10.56 -11.68
CA LEU A 141 -6.32 -9.85 -11.21
C LEU A 141 -6.41 -9.97 -9.69
N ARG A 142 -7.00 -8.96 -9.06
CA ARG A 142 -7.34 -8.96 -7.64
C ARG A 142 -8.79 -8.55 -7.44
N MET A 143 -9.47 -9.14 -6.47
CA MET A 143 -10.83 -8.77 -6.10
C MET A 143 -11.05 -8.85 -4.59
N THR A 144 -11.93 -8.02 -4.08
CA THR A 144 -12.54 -8.20 -2.76
C THR A 144 -13.82 -9.02 -2.96
N PRO A 145 -13.92 -10.24 -2.41
CA PRO A 145 -15.02 -11.17 -2.75
C PRO A 145 -16.30 -10.90 -1.93
N PHE A 146 -16.54 -9.65 -1.55
CA PHE A 146 -17.72 -9.27 -0.79
C PHE A 146 -18.54 -8.23 -1.54
N PHE A 147 -19.87 -8.29 -1.37
CA PHE A 147 -20.79 -7.24 -1.76
C PHE A 147 -20.97 -6.22 -0.62
N SER A 148 -21.43 -5.03 -0.95
CA SER A 148 -21.75 -4.01 0.05
C SER A 148 -22.81 -4.53 1.03
N GLY A 149 -22.57 -4.33 2.31
CA GLY A 149 -23.50 -4.74 3.37
C GLY A 149 -23.30 -6.15 3.92
N PHE A 150 -22.26 -6.87 3.44
CA PHE A 150 -21.94 -8.21 3.94
C PHE A 150 -21.71 -8.27 5.46
N GLU A 151 -21.33 -7.17 6.09
CA GLU A 151 -21.09 -7.05 7.55
C GLU A 151 -22.37 -7.28 8.39
N LYS A 152 -23.53 -7.31 7.75
CA LYS A 152 -24.83 -7.54 8.39
C LYS A 152 -25.36 -8.96 8.18
N GLU A 153 -24.63 -9.77 7.43
CA GLU A 153 -25.01 -11.14 7.09
C GLU A 153 -24.32 -12.15 8.00
N ASP A 154 -24.90 -13.33 8.11
CA ASP A 154 -24.27 -14.46 8.82
C ASP A 154 -22.99 -14.90 8.13
N SER A 155 -21.97 -15.28 8.91
CA SER A 155 -20.66 -15.68 8.37
C SER A 155 -20.73 -16.83 7.36
N THR A 156 -21.62 -17.80 7.56
CA THR A 156 -21.85 -18.88 6.59
C THR A 156 -22.28 -18.34 5.24
N LYS A 157 -23.18 -17.37 5.22
CA LYS A 157 -23.65 -16.72 3.99
C LYS A 157 -22.56 -15.88 3.35
N VAL A 158 -21.79 -15.14 4.15
CA VAL A 158 -20.65 -14.34 3.67
C VAL A 158 -19.64 -15.24 2.97
N ILE A 159 -19.28 -16.37 3.59
CA ILE A 159 -18.29 -17.32 3.05
C ILE A 159 -18.80 -17.95 1.74
N SER A 160 -20.05 -18.45 1.71
CA SER A 160 -20.62 -19.07 0.51
C SER A 160 -20.72 -18.08 -0.66
N THR A 161 -21.20 -16.86 -0.39
CA THR A 161 -21.30 -15.80 -1.40
C THR A 161 -19.92 -15.41 -1.93
N ALA A 162 -18.91 -15.34 -1.05
CA ALA A 162 -17.54 -15.05 -1.46
C ALA A 162 -16.95 -16.14 -2.36
N ALA A 163 -17.19 -17.41 -2.03
CA ALA A 163 -16.74 -18.53 -2.82
C ALA A 163 -17.41 -18.56 -4.21
N GLU A 164 -18.73 -18.33 -4.27
CA GLU A 164 -19.48 -18.23 -5.53
C GLU A 164 -18.95 -17.09 -6.41
N MET A 165 -18.66 -15.93 -5.82
CA MET A 165 -18.12 -14.78 -6.54
C MET A 165 -16.76 -15.07 -7.15
N VAL A 166 -15.88 -15.75 -6.42
CA VAL A 166 -14.57 -16.16 -6.91
C VAL A 166 -14.73 -17.22 -8.02
N ALA A 167 -15.67 -18.17 -7.87
CA ALA A 167 -15.97 -19.17 -8.89
C ALA A 167 -16.38 -18.52 -10.22
N VAL A 168 -17.32 -17.59 -10.19
CA VAL A 168 -17.81 -16.87 -11.37
C VAL A 168 -16.68 -16.10 -12.08
N VAL A 169 -15.82 -15.42 -11.33
CA VAL A 169 -14.68 -14.71 -11.91
C VAL A 169 -13.65 -15.70 -12.48
N ARG A 170 -13.35 -16.78 -11.78
CA ARG A 170 -12.43 -17.82 -12.25
C ARG A 170 -12.93 -18.47 -13.53
N GLU A 171 -14.20 -18.82 -13.61
CA GLU A 171 -14.82 -19.34 -14.83
C GLU A 171 -14.70 -18.36 -16.00
N ALA A 172 -14.94 -17.08 -15.73
CA ALA A 172 -14.89 -16.03 -16.74
C ALA A 172 -13.52 -15.81 -17.38
N VAL A 173 -12.42 -16.02 -16.62
CA VAL A 173 -11.05 -15.73 -17.08
C VAL A 173 -10.18 -16.98 -17.29
N GLY A 174 -10.63 -18.13 -16.85
CA GLY A 174 -9.90 -19.39 -16.94
C GLY A 174 -8.66 -19.50 -16.06
N ASP A 175 -8.00 -20.66 -16.06
CA ASP A 175 -6.84 -20.97 -15.20
C ASP A 175 -5.54 -20.27 -15.61
N GLY A 176 -5.48 -19.69 -16.81
CA GLY A 176 -4.29 -18.98 -17.33
C GLY A 176 -4.06 -17.58 -16.76
N VAL A 177 -4.98 -17.10 -15.92
CA VAL A 177 -4.92 -15.79 -15.28
C VAL A 177 -4.69 -15.97 -13.79
N ASP A 178 -3.67 -15.31 -13.23
CA ASP A 178 -3.47 -15.25 -11.79
C ASP A 178 -4.62 -14.47 -11.14
N LEU A 179 -5.31 -15.08 -10.19
CA LEU A 179 -6.38 -14.46 -9.43
C LEU A 179 -6.00 -14.41 -7.96
N GLY A 180 -6.04 -13.22 -7.36
CA GLY A 180 -5.89 -13.02 -5.92
C GLY A 180 -7.16 -12.46 -5.32
N VAL A 181 -7.37 -12.73 -4.04
CA VAL A 181 -8.43 -12.12 -3.27
C VAL A 181 -7.87 -11.32 -2.11
N GLU A 182 -8.47 -10.15 -1.87
CA GLU A 182 -8.21 -9.33 -0.71
C GLU A 182 -9.44 -9.32 0.19
N ILE A 183 -9.26 -9.77 1.40
CA ILE A 183 -10.32 -9.85 2.43
C ILE A 183 -10.44 -8.55 3.22
N HIS A 184 -9.39 -7.74 3.16
CA HIS A 184 -9.35 -6.41 3.77
C HIS A 184 -9.66 -6.41 5.27
N ARG A 185 -9.14 -7.43 5.99
CA ARG A 185 -9.21 -7.58 7.46
C ARG A 185 -10.63 -7.75 8.03
N ASN A 186 -11.52 -8.32 7.25
CA ASN A 186 -12.95 -8.38 7.60
C ASN A 186 -13.39 -9.71 8.24
N LEU A 187 -12.50 -10.68 8.41
CA LEU A 187 -12.87 -12.00 8.95
C LEU A 187 -12.24 -12.27 10.31
N GLN A 188 -12.93 -13.12 11.08
CA GLN A 188 -12.35 -13.77 12.24
C GLN A 188 -11.48 -14.97 11.82
N PRO A 189 -10.59 -15.49 12.68
CA PRO A 189 -9.66 -16.57 12.32
C PRO A 189 -10.33 -17.84 11.77
N ASP A 190 -11.42 -18.27 12.36
CA ASP A 190 -12.19 -19.45 11.95
C ASP A 190 -12.90 -19.23 10.60
N GLU A 191 -13.45 -18.04 10.38
CA GLU A 191 -14.06 -17.65 9.12
C GLU A 191 -13.04 -17.60 7.98
N ALA A 192 -11.85 -17.03 8.25
CA ALA A 192 -10.78 -16.94 7.29
C ALA A 192 -10.25 -18.33 6.88
N ILE A 193 -10.11 -19.24 7.84
CA ILE A 193 -9.72 -20.62 7.59
C ILE A 193 -10.78 -21.31 6.73
N THR A 194 -12.06 -21.17 7.09
CA THR A 194 -13.17 -21.78 6.35
C THR A 194 -13.20 -21.24 4.90
N LEU A 195 -13.15 -19.92 4.73
CA LEU A 195 -13.11 -19.32 3.39
C LEU A 195 -11.90 -19.79 2.58
N ALA A 196 -10.71 -19.87 3.19
CA ALA A 196 -9.51 -20.34 2.50
C ALA A 196 -9.67 -21.78 2.00
N HIS A 197 -10.35 -22.66 2.74
CA HIS A 197 -10.68 -24.02 2.30
C HIS A 197 -11.66 -24.02 1.12
N GLU A 198 -12.72 -23.22 1.18
CA GLU A 198 -13.70 -23.09 0.09
C GLU A 198 -13.07 -22.53 -1.20
N LEU A 199 -12.09 -21.64 -1.07
CA LEU A 199 -11.40 -21.03 -2.21
C LEU A 199 -10.31 -21.89 -2.84
N ARG A 200 -9.90 -22.98 -2.18
CA ARG A 200 -8.81 -23.85 -2.66
C ARG A 200 -8.99 -24.38 -4.10
N PRO A 201 -10.20 -24.79 -4.56
CA PRO A 201 -10.40 -25.25 -5.93
C PRO A 201 -10.07 -24.21 -7.01
N PHE A 202 -10.13 -22.92 -6.68
CA PHE A 202 -9.96 -21.81 -7.62
C PHE A 202 -8.49 -21.39 -7.82
N LYS A 203 -7.53 -22.09 -7.21
CA LYS A 203 -6.07 -21.92 -7.43
C LYS A 203 -5.64 -20.45 -7.32
N LEU A 204 -5.98 -19.80 -6.21
CA LEU A 204 -5.63 -18.41 -5.99
C LEU A 204 -4.12 -18.21 -5.91
N LYS A 205 -3.66 -17.07 -6.44
CA LYS A 205 -2.26 -16.64 -6.35
C LYS A 205 -1.90 -16.18 -4.95
N PHE A 206 -2.83 -15.49 -4.28
CA PHE A 206 -2.69 -15.00 -2.92
C PHE A 206 -4.06 -14.82 -2.26
N PHE A 207 -4.03 -14.84 -0.94
CA PHE A 207 -5.14 -14.58 -0.03
C PHE A 207 -4.68 -13.49 0.93
N GLU A 208 -5.08 -12.24 0.66
CA GLU A 208 -4.51 -11.02 1.24
C GLU A 208 -5.33 -10.55 2.43
N ASP A 209 -4.65 -10.14 3.50
CA ASP A 209 -5.18 -9.47 4.70
C ASP A 209 -6.51 -10.08 5.23
N PRO A 210 -6.58 -11.39 5.51
CA PRO A 210 -7.85 -11.98 5.94
C PRO A 210 -8.29 -11.51 7.33
N LEU A 211 -7.34 -11.20 8.22
CA LEU A 211 -7.57 -10.91 9.64
C LEU A 211 -7.21 -9.48 9.99
N ALA A 212 -7.88 -8.92 10.99
CA ALA A 212 -7.43 -7.70 11.65
C ALA A 212 -6.04 -7.90 12.29
N PRO A 213 -5.20 -6.86 12.32
CA PRO A 213 -3.89 -6.92 12.96
C PRO A 213 -4.00 -7.03 14.49
#